data_181dab714e9a66d8719f74f9c26af633
#
_entry.id   181dab714e9a66d8719f74f9c26af633
#
_cell.length_a   1.000
_cell.length_b   1.000
_cell.length_c   1.000
_cell.angle_alpha   90.00
_cell.angle_beta   90.00
_cell.angle_gamma   90.00
#
_symmetry.space_group_name_H-M   'P 1'
#
loop_
_entity.id
_entity.type
_entity.pdbx_description
1 polymer ?
#
loop_
_entity_poly.entity_id
_entity_poly.type
_entity_poly.pdbx_seq_one_letter_code
_entity_poly.pdbx_strand_id
1 'polypeptide(L)'
;MMRIDKYLAEMGQGTRSEIKKLIRSGRVMVDGETVKKPELKIDETTQKVSLDGKQIGYAKKEYYMLHKPAGVISATKDDRDKTVLDLITDKKRNDLFPVGRLDKDTEGLLLITNDGELAHRLLSPKKHVDKVYYAKVQGKVDESDVKAFADGVDIGDDTPAKSADLRILKSGEESEIELTITEGRFHQVKRMFAVLGAKVTKLARVSFAGINLDPALKPGEYRKLT
;
A
#
# COMPACT_ATOMS: atom_id res chain seq x y z
N MET A 1 27.11 -5.80 -5.16
CA MET A 1 27.84 -5.92 -3.87
C MET A 1 27.32 -4.95 -2.83
N MET A 2 26.94 -5.43 -1.69
CA MET A 2 26.30 -4.71 -0.59
C MET A 2 27.05 -4.92 0.72
N ARG A 3 27.03 -3.94 1.64
CA ARG A 3 27.59 -4.14 3.00
C ARG A 3 26.72 -5.14 3.77
N ILE A 4 27.36 -6.04 4.53
CA ILE A 4 26.64 -7.07 5.27
C ILE A 4 25.75 -6.49 6.39
N ASP A 5 26.16 -5.37 7.02
CA ASP A 5 25.31 -4.68 8.01
C ASP A 5 24.03 -4.11 7.37
N LYS A 6 24.10 -3.63 6.13
CA LYS A 6 22.95 -3.18 5.36
C LYS A 6 22.07 -4.35 4.95
N TYR A 7 22.66 -5.44 4.42
CA TYR A 7 21.96 -6.66 4.06
C TYR A 7 21.06 -7.17 5.19
N LEU A 8 21.63 -7.37 6.38
CA LEU A 8 20.90 -7.89 7.53
C LEU A 8 19.83 -6.92 8.04
N ALA A 9 20.11 -5.59 7.99
CA ALA A 9 19.12 -4.58 8.37
C ALA A 9 17.92 -4.58 7.41
N GLU A 10 18.14 -4.64 6.11
CA GLU A 10 17.10 -4.71 5.12
C GLU A 10 16.25 -5.98 5.26
N MET A 11 16.87 -7.09 5.66
CA MET A 11 16.22 -8.37 5.93
C MET A 11 15.60 -8.47 7.34
N GLY A 12 15.42 -7.34 8.03
CA GLY A 12 14.67 -7.29 9.29
C GLY A 12 15.34 -7.96 10.50
N GLN A 13 16.68 -8.20 10.43
CA GLN A 13 17.39 -8.88 11.52
C GLN A 13 17.74 -7.98 12.71
N GLY A 14 17.28 -6.73 12.71
CA GLY A 14 17.47 -5.74 13.75
C GLY A 14 17.87 -4.37 13.22
N THR A 15 18.07 -3.42 14.12
CA THR A 15 18.62 -2.09 13.80
C THR A 15 20.09 -2.20 13.36
N ARG A 16 20.56 -1.23 12.59
CA ARG A 16 21.98 -1.22 12.19
C ARG A 16 22.96 -1.30 13.37
N SER A 17 22.60 -0.70 14.50
CA SER A 17 23.43 -0.73 15.72
C SER A 17 23.50 -2.14 16.32
N GLU A 18 22.35 -2.81 16.44
CA GLU A 18 22.26 -4.19 16.92
C GLU A 18 23.01 -5.15 16.00
N ILE A 19 22.81 -5.04 14.69
CA ILE A 19 23.47 -5.87 13.69
C ILE A 19 24.99 -5.72 13.75
N LYS A 20 25.53 -4.51 13.93
CA LYS A 20 26.97 -4.32 14.12
C LYS A 20 27.49 -5.06 15.36
N LYS A 21 26.71 -5.12 16.45
CA LYS A 21 27.05 -5.90 17.64
C LYS A 21 27.04 -7.39 17.34
N LEU A 22 26.02 -7.90 16.65
CA LEU A 22 25.88 -9.31 16.23
C LEU A 22 27.06 -9.74 15.35
N ILE A 23 27.45 -8.93 14.37
CA ILE A 23 28.59 -9.23 13.49
C ILE A 23 29.90 -9.27 14.29
N ARG A 24 30.16 -8.28 15.14
CA ARG A 24 31.40 -8.22 15.94
C ARG A 24 31.50 -9.39 16.94
N SER A 25 30.38 -9.89 17.44
CA SER A 25 30.34 -11.05 18.34
C SER A 25 30.49 -12.39 17.61
N GLY A 26 30.66 -12.39 16.27
CA GLY A 26 30.90 -13.61 15.49
C GLY A 26 29.66 -14.49 15.24
N ARG A 27 28.46 -13.91 15.39
CA ARG A 27 27.17 -14.63 15.17
C ARG A 27 26.77 -14.70 13.71
N VAL A 28 27.45 -13.96 12.82
CA VAL A 28 27.15 -13.87 11.38
C VAL A 28 28.21 -14.65 10.60
N MET A 29 27.74 -15.45 9.65
CA MET A 29 28.61 -16.19 8.73
C MET A 29 28.24 -15.87 7.28
N VAL A 30 29.24 -15.88 6.40
CA VAL A 30 29.10 -15.78 4.95
C VAL A 30 29.82 -16.97 4.34
N ASP A 31 29.10 -17.77 3.54
CA ASP A 31 29.61 -19.02 2.93
C ASP A 31 30.24 -20.00 3.94
N GLY A 32 29.74 -19.99 5.19
CA GLY A 32 30.26 -20.83 6.28
C GLY A 32 31.41 -20.21 7.08
N GLU A 33 31.93 -19.06 6.70
CA GLU A 33 33.01 -18.38 7.41
C GLU A 33 32.47 -17.26 8.33
N THR A 34 32.98 -17.19 9.56
CA THR A 34 32.58 -16.19 10.54
C THR A 34 33.06 -14.80 10.15
N VAL A 35 32.15 -13.83 10.10
CA VAL A 35 32.43 -12.43 9.78
C VAL A 35 32.39 -11.58 11.03
N LYS A 36 33.41 -10.70 11.23
CA LYS A 36 33.48 -9.75 12.36
C LYS A 36 33.50 -8.29 11.94
N LYS A 37 33.60 -8.00 10.62
CA LYS A 37 33.65 -6.64 10.06
C LYS A 37 32.30 -6.24 9.49
N PRO A 38 31.54 -5.32 10.12
CA PRO A 38 30.20 -4.92 9.65
C PRO A 38 30.20 -4.27 8.25
N GLU A 39 31.29 -3.69 7.82
CA GLU A 39 31.49 -3.05 6.53
C GLU A 39 31.87 -4.01 5.41
N LEU A 40 32.06 -5.30 5.68
CA LEU A 40 32.36 -6.30 4.66
C LEU A 40 31.33 -6.21 3.52
N LYS A 41 31.81 -6.12 2.30
CA LYS A 41 30.97 -6.15 1.10
C LYS A 41 30.78 -7.59 0.65
N ILE A 42 29.52 -7.96 0.44
CA ILE A 42 29.11 -9.28 -0.03
C ILE A 42 28.36 -9.14 -1.36
N ASP A 43 28.34 -10.21 -2.10
CA ASP A 43 27.42 -10.35 -3.25
C ASP A 43 26.12 -10.99 -2.74
N GLU A 44 25.07 -10.17 -2.69
CA GLU A 44 23.76 -10.54 -2.19
C GLU A 44 23.03 -11.60 -3.06
N THR A 45 23.55 -11.87 -4.26
CA THR A 45 22.93 -12.83 -5.20
C THR A 45 23.55 -14.21 -5.15
N THR A 46 24.83 -14.32 -4.78
CA THR A 46 25.59 -15.57 -4.85
C THR A 46 26.02 -16.08 -3.48
N GLN A 47 26.32 -15.17 -2.53
CA GLN A 47 26.81 -15.56 -1.23
C GLN A 47 25.72 -15.88 -0.22
N LYS A 48 25.93 -16.93 0.57
CA LYS A 48 24.99 -17.40 1.60
C LYS A 48 25.31 -16.72 2.93
N VAL A 49 24.38 -15.90 3.41
CA VAL A 49 24.49 -15.23 4.73
C VAL A 49 23.69 -16.02 5.76
N SER A 50 24.25 -16.26 6.93
CA SER A 50 23.51 -16.82 8.06
C SER A 50 23.74 -16.01 9.33
N LEU A 51 22.73 -16.01 10.21
CA LEU A 51 22.76 -15.44 11.55
C LEU A 51 22.35 -16.54 12.53
N ASP A 52 23.20 -16.83 13.51
CA ASP A 52 23.00 -17.92 14.49
C ASP A 52 22.67 -19.27 13.84
N GLY A 53 23.35 -19.58 12.74
CA GLY A 53 23.11 -20.80 11.97
C GLY A 53 21.88 -20.81 11.06
N LYS A 54 20.99 -19.81 11.17
CA LYS A 54 19.84 -19.67 10.28
C LYS A 54 20.20 -18.90 9.03
N GLN A 55 19.98 -19.49 7.86
CA GLN A 55 20.21 -18.82 6.58
C GLN A 55 19.23 -17.67 6.38
N ILE A 56 19.75 -16.49 6.02
CA ILE A 56 18.98 -15.29 5.70
C ILE A 56 19.02 -15.10 4.18
N GLY A 57 17.89 -15.32 3.52
CA GLY A 57 17.77 -15.10 2.07
C GLY A 57 17.53 -13.63 1.75
N TYR A 58 18.17 -13.10 0.70
CA TYR A 58 17.97 -11.74 0.25
C TYR A 58 16.74 -11.61 -0.66
N ALA A 59 15.90 -10.64 -0.39
CA ALA A 59 14.82 -10.21 -1.27
C ALA A 59 15.08 -8.76 -1.68
N LYS A 60 15.42 -8.53 -2.97
CA LYS A 60 15.74 -7.17 -3.45
C LYS A 60 14.52 -6.26 -3.41
N LYS A 61 13.40 -6.74 -3.93
CA LYS A 61 12.11 -6.06 -3.92
C LYS A 61 11.02 -7.04 -3.54
N GLU A 62 10.02 -6.58 -2.84
CA GLU A 62 8.81 -7.33 -2.53
C GLU A 62 7.59 -6.50 -2.91
N TYR A 63 6.58 -7.19 -3.41
CA TYR A 63 5.31 -6.58 -3.81
C TYR A 63 4.19 -7.42 -3.24
N TYR A 64 3.24 -6.78 -2.59
CA TYR A 64 2.06 -7.41 -2.02
C TYR A 64 0.80 -6.70 -2.47
N MET A 65 -0.23 -7.46 -2.76
CA MET A 65 -1.60 -7.02 -2.86
C MET A 65 -2.26 -7.31 -1.52
N LEU A 66 -2.72 -6.28 -0.84
CA LEU A 66 -3.49 -6.38 0.39
C LEU A 66 -4.94 -5.98 0.12
N HIS A 67 -5.89 -6.79 0.56
CA HIS A 67 -7.25 -6.33 0.76
C HIS A 67 -7.31 -5.63 2.13
N LYS A 68 -7.06 -4.32 2.13
CA LYS A 68 -7.06 -3.54 3.37
C LYS A 68 -8.44 -3.60 4.04
N PRO A 69 -8.57 -4.00 5.30
CA PRO A 69 -9.81 -3.94 6.04
C PRO A 69 -10.07 -2.52 6.57
N ALA A 70 -11.32 -2.23 6.94
CA ALA A 70 -11.63 -1.07 7.75
C ALA A 70 -10.98 -1.18 9.15
N GLY A 71 -10.77 -0.04 9.81
CA GLY A 71 -10.16 0.04 11.15
C GLY A 71 -8.63 0.04 11.18
N VAL A 72 -7.95 -0.20 10.05
CA VAL A 72 -6.49 -0.23 9.93
C VAL A 72 -6.00 0.98 9.15
N ILE A 73 -4.90 1.60 9.57
CA ILE A 73 -4.33 2.78 8.91
C ILE A 73 -3.27 2.42 7.85
N SER A 74 -3.18 3.23 6.81
CA SER A 74 -2.17 3.11 5.74
C SER A 74 -0.85 3.80 6.16
N ALA A 75 -0.18 3.21 7.15
CA ALA A 75 1.10 3.67 7.68
C ALA A 75 2.10 2.52 7.75
N THR A 76 3.38 2.84 7.87
CA THR A 76 4.45 1.84 8.08
C THR A 76 4.58 1.44 9.54
N LYS A 77 4.33 2.36 10.45
CA LYS A 77 4.33 2.16 11.91
C LYS A 77 3.42 3.21 12.54
N ASP A 78 2.76 2.82 13.62
CA ASP A 78 2.00 3.72 14.49
C ASP A 78 1.99 3.14 15.91
N ASP A 79 1.93 4.00 16.94
CA ASP A 79 1.98 3.56 18.33
C ASP A 79 0.58 3.32 18.94
N ARG A 80 -0.48 3.73 18.24
CA ARG A 80 -1.87 3.65 18.71
C ARG A 80 -2.74 2.76 17.84
N ASP A 81 -2.58 2.88 16.53
CA ASP A 81 -3.42 2.19 15.56
C ASP A 81 -2.68 1.05 14.86
N LYS A 82 -3.39 -0.04 14.60
CA LYS A 82 -2.88 -1.13 13.76
C LYS A 82 -2.64 -0.64 12.34
N THR A 83 -1.47 -0.93 11.81
CA THR A 83 -1.06 -0.52 10.47
C THR A 83 -1.27 -1.63 9.43
N VAL A 84 -1.26 -1.26 8.16
CA VAL A 84 -1.32 -2.22 7.04
C VAL A 84 -0.09 -3.14 7.01
N LEU A 85 1.06 -2.70 7.56
CA LEU A 85 2.27 -3.53 7.61
C LEU A 85 2.23 -4.60 8.70
N ASP A 86 1.39 -4.42 9.73
CA ASP A 86 1.16 -5.41 10.78
C ASP A 86 0.35 -6.62 10.27
N LEU A 87 -0.32 -6.47 9.12
CA LEU A 87 -1.06 -7.56 8.48
C LEU A 87 -0.16 -8.47 7.64
N ILE A 88 1.01 -8.00 7.19
CA ILE A 88 1.92 -8.76 6.34
C ILE A 88 2.89 -9.55 7.22
N THR A 89 2.60 -10.82 7.45
CA THR A 89 3.33 -11.64 8.43
C THR A 89 4.54 -12.39 7.87
N ASP A 90 4.59 -12.62 6.55
CA ASP A 90 5.65 -13.36 5.85
C ASP A 90 6.65 -12.46 5.11
N LYS A 91 6.60 -11.15 5.37
CA LYS A 91 7.55 -10.21 4.79
C LYS A 91 8.98 -10.51 5.19
N LYS A 92 9.88 -10.47 4.22
CA LYS A 92 11.33 -10.63 4.44
C LYS A 92 12.01 -9.28 4.70
N ARG A 93 11.46 -8.23 4.08
CA ARG A 93 11.98 -6.86 4.21
C ARG A 93 11.25 -6.09 5.29
N ASN A 94 11.99 -5.20 5.97
CA ASN A 94 11.42 -4.31 6.98
C ASN A 94 11.23 -2.86 6.47
N ASP A 95 11.64 -2.58 5.22
CA ASP A 95 11.51 -1.27 4.57
C ASP A 95 10.32 -1.18 3.61
N LEU A 96 9.33 -2.05 3.78
CA LEU A 96 8.08 -2.01 3.04
C LEU A 96 7.24 -0.79 3.43
N PHE A 97 6.49 -0.27 2.46
CA PHE A 97 5.54 0.83 2.67
C PHE A 97 4.33 0.69 1.73
N PRO A 98 3.17 1.26 2.10
CA PRO A 98 1.99 1.26 1.24
C PRO A 98 2.14 2.23 0.07
N VAL A 99 1.72 1.81 -1.13
CA VAL A 99 1.66 2.65 -2.33
C VAL A 99 0.38 3.49 -2.31
N GLY A 100 0.50 4.69 -1.78
CA GLY A 100 -0.63 5.57 -1.48
C GLY A 100 -1.31 5.20 -0.18
N ARG A 101 -2.42 5.87 0.07
CA ARG A 101 -3.17 5.74 1.31
C ARG A 101 -4.64 5.51 1.03
N LEU A 102 -5.26 4.67 1.83
CA LEU A 102 -6.69 4.56 2.03
C LEU A 102 -7.02 5.03 3.44
N ASP A 103 -8.14 5.68 3.63
CA ASP A 103 -8.60 6.12 4.94
C ASP A 103 -8.77 4.92 5.88
N LYS A 104 -8.82 5.17 7.19
CA LYS A 104 -8.96 4.13 8.20
C LYS A 104 -10.20 3.25 7.99
N ASP A 105 -11.31 3.86 7.58
CA ASP A 105 -12.59 3.20 7.31
C ASP A 105 -12.77 2.74 5.85
N THR A 106 -11.85 3.08 4.94
CA THR A 106 -11.88 2.64 3.54
C THR A 106 -11.21 1.28 3.40
N GLU A 107 -11.88 0.40 2.67
CA GLU A 107 -11.42 -0.97 2.39
C GLU A 107 -10.77 -1.11 1.00
N GLY A 108 -10.30 -2.32 0.68
CA GLY A 108 -9.98 -2.73 -0.69
C GLY A 108 -8.49 -2.75 -1.01
N LEU A 109 -8.20 -2.66 -2.31
CA LEU A 109 -6.86 -2.85 -2.87
C LEU A 109 -5.86 -1.83 -2.34
N LEU A 110 -4.83 -2.30 -1.66
CA LEU A 110 -3.65 -1.54 -1.33
C LEU A 110 -2.39 -2.31 -1.73
N LEU A 111 -1.54 -1.69 -2.55
CA LEU A 111 -0.24 -2.26 -2.89
C LEU A 111 0.77 -1.90 -1.81
N ILE A 112 1.61 -2.86 -1.43
CA ILE A 112 2.69 -2.69 -0.46
C ILE A 112 3.99 -3.15 -1.11
N THR A 113 5.05 -2.35 -1.02
CA THR A 113 6.35 -2.65 -1.62
C THR A 113 7.47 -1.85 -0.95
N ASN A 114 8.72 -2.17 -1.27
CA ASN A 114 9.90 -1.34 -1.02
C ASN A 114 10.45 -0.69 -2.31
N ASP A 115 9.69 -0.76 -3.42
CA ASP A 115 10.05 -0.12 -4.70
C ASP A 115 9.58 1.34 -4.75
N GLY A 116 10.44 2.26 -4.30
CA GLY A 116 10.14 3.70 -4.32
C GLY A 116 9.93 4.28 -5.71
N GLU A 117 10.63 3.75 -6.72
CA GLU A 117 10.47 4.22 -8.11
C GLU A 117 9.11 3.84 -8.68
N LEU A 118 8.68 2.60 -8.45
CA LEU A 118 7.34 2.16 -8.83
C LEU A 118 6.27 2.99 -8.12
N ALA A 119 6.39 3.13 -6.80
CA ALA A 119 5.44 3.90 -6.00
C ALA A 119 5.34 5.35 -6.48
N HIS A 120 6.48 6.00 -6.74
CA HIS A 120 6.49 7.37 -7.28
C HIS A 120 5.78 7.45 -8.65
N ARG A 121 6.00 6.50 -9.55
CA ARG A 121 5.31 6.45 -10.85
C ARG A 121 3.80 6.29 -10.70
N LEU A 122 3.34 5.44 -9.78
CA LEU A 122 1.92 5.15 -9.57
C LEU A 122 1.19 6.29 -8.83
N LEU A 123 1.90 7.04 -7.98
CA LEU A 123 1.31 8.10 -7.16
C LEU A 123 1.45 9.49 -7.79
N SER A 124 2.27 9.65 -8.81
CA SER A 124 2.51 10.95 -9.45
C SER A 124 1.22 11.53 -10.06
N PRO A 125 0.78 12.73 -9.65
CA PRO A 125 -0.42 13.38 -10.20
C PRO A 125 -0.36 13.59 -11.72
N LYS A 126 0.85 13.70 -12.29
CA LYS A 126 1.10 13.89 -13.73
C LYS A 126 0.80 12.63 -14.55
N LYS A 127 0.73 11.46 -13.93
CA LYS A 127 0.50 10.18 -14.62
C LYS A 127 -0.97 9.81 -14.73
N HIS A 128 -1.87 10.55 -14.05
CA HIS A 128 -3.32 10.32 -14.09
C HIS A 128 -3.71 8.84 -13.91
N VAL A 129 -3.07 8.18 -12.92
CA VAL A 129 -3.27 6.76 -12.68
C VAL A 129 -4.65 6.51 -12.09
N ASP A 130 -5.44 5.68 -12.77
CA ASP A 130 -6.80 5.35 -12.39
C ASP A 130 -6.89 4.62 -11.05
N LYS A 131 -7.89 4.99 -10.30
CA LYS A 131 -8.32 4.39 -9.04
C LYS A 131 -9.81 4.15 -9.12
N VAL A 132 -10.22 2.91 -9.13
CA VAL A 132 -11.63 2.52 -9.21
C VAL A 132 -12.13 2.15 -7.81
N TYR A 133 -13.20 2.78 -7.41
CA TYR A 133 -13.85 2.58 -6.13
C TYR A 133 -15.25 2.04 -6.31
N TYR A 134 -15.59 0.99 -5.58
CA TYR A 134 -16.97 0.63 -5.30
C TYR A 134 -17.44 1.37 -4.05
N ALA A 135 -18.63 1.96 -4.10
CA ALA A 135 -19.21 2.59 -2.92
C ALA A 135 -20.70 2.25 -2.78
N LYS A 136 -21.14 2.20 -1.51
CA LYS A 136 -22.54 2.34 -1.13
C LYS A 136 -22.78 3.76 -0.67
N VAL A 137 -23.86 4.33 -1.15
CA VAL A 137 -24.21 5.74 -0.94
C VAL A 137 -25.64 5.80 -0.44
N GLN A 138 -25.85 6.43 0.71
CA GLN A 138 -27.18 6.72 1.22
C GLN A 138 -27.77 7.88 0.40
N GLY A 139 -28.89 7.63 -0.25
CA GLY A 139 -29.54 8.55 -1.17
C GLY A 139 -29.53 8.02 -2.61
N LYS A 140 -30.48 8.54 -3.39
CA LYS A 140 -30.61 8.21 -4.81
C LYS A 140 -29.49 8.88 -5.59
N VAL A 141 -28.77 8.11 -6.39
CA VAL A 141 -27.79 8.59 -7.37
C VAL A 141 -28.39 8.44 -8.75
N ASP A 142 -28.31 9.49 -9.59
CA ASP A 142 -28.89 9.51 -10.93
C ASP A 142 -27.97 10.15 -11.97
N GLU A 143 -28.46 10.31 -13.20
CA GLU A 143 -27.68 10.82 -14.34
C GLU A 143 -27.20 12.27 -14.14
N SER A 144 -27.87 13.07 -13.30
CA SER A 144 -27.39 14.41 -12.97
C SER A 144 -26.10 14.38 -12.16
N ASP A 145 -25.96 13.38 -11.27
CA ASP A 145 -24.74 13.15 -10.50
C ASP A 145 -23.61 12.68 -11.43
N VAL A 146 -23.91 11.76 -12.38
CA VAL A 146 -22.94 11.31 -13.39
C VAL A 146 -22.35 12.51 -14.13
N LYS A 147 -23.21 13.43 -14.57
CA LYS A 147 -22.78 14.65 -15.25
C LYS A 147 -21.95 15.55 -14.33
N ALA A 148 -22.39 15.79 -13.10
CA ALA A 148 -21.64 16.59 -12.13
C ALA A 148 -20.24 16.05 -11.86
N PHE A 149 -20.07 14.74 -11.73
CA PHE A 149 -18.79 14.08 -11.56
C PHE A 149 -17.91 14.22 -12.82
N ALA A 150 -18.47 14.10 -14.01
CA ALA A 150 -17.77 14.28 -15.28
C ALA A 150 -17.28 15.72 -15.48
N ASP A 151 -18.06 16.72 -15.05
CA ASP A 151 -17.71 18.14 -15.12
C ASP A 151 -16.68 18.55 -14.03
N GLY A 152 -16.56 17.75 -12.97
CA GLY A 152 -15.72 18.03 -11.80
C GLY A 152 -16.47 18.73 -10.68
N VAL A 153 -16.41 18.17 -9.46
CA VAL A 153 -17.13 18.64 -8.28
C VAL A 153 -16.24 19.56 -7.44
N ASP A 154 -16.76 20.73 -7.05
CA ASP A 154 -16.08 21.58 -6.06
C ASP A 154 -16.22 20.97 -4.66
N ILE A 155 -15.13 20.44 -4.15
CA ILE A 155 -15.04 19.80 -2.84
C ILE A 155 -14.48 20.72 -1.75
N GLY A 156 -14.39 22.06 -2.03
CA GLY A 156 -13.92 23.06 -1.09
C GLY A 156 -12.38 23.13 -0.95
N ASP A 157 -11.64 22.66 -1.95
CA ASP A 157 -10.20 22.87 -2.08
C ASP A 157 -9.94 24.09 -3.00
N ASP A 158 -8.67 24.50 -3.16
CA ASP A 158 -8.29 25.61 -4.05
C ASP A 158 -8.76 25.43 -5.51
N THR A 159 -8.98 24.19 -5.92
CA THR A 159 -9.49 23.83 -7.25
C THR A 159 -10.55 22.74 -7.14
N PRO A 160 -11.56 22.71 -8.02
CA PRO A 160 -12.49 21.59 -8.08
C PRO A 160 -11.78 20.24 -8.25
N ALA A 161 -12.44 19.16 -7.87
CA ALA A 161 -11.98 17.82 -8.18
C ALA A 161 -11.92 17.63 -9.71
N LYS A 162 -10.95 16.86 -10.17
CA LYS A 162 -10.87 16.52 -11.59
C LYS A 162 -12.11 15.72 -12.00
N SER A 163 -12.40 15.75 -13.32
CA SER A 163 -13.38 14.88 -13.95
C SER A 163 -13.23 13.43 -13.46
N ALA A 164 -14.34 12.82 -13.11
CA ALA A 164 -14.43 11.46 -12.64
C ALA A 164 -15.52 10.70 -13.42
N ASP A 165 -15.29 9.42 -13.65
CA ASP A 165 -16.25 8.54 -14.31
C ASP A 165 -17.10 7.82 -13.25
N LEU A 166 -18.38 8.18 -13.16
CA LEU A 166 -19.34 7.61 -12.22
C LEU A 166 -20.29 6.66 -12.96
N ARG A 167 -20.26 5.39 -12.57
CA ARG A 167 -21.15 4.36 -13.07
C ARG A 167 -22.13 3.94 -11.98
N ILE A 168 -23.42 4.07 -12.26
CA ILE A 168 -24.48 3.64 -11.35
C ILE A 168 -24.71 2.13 -11.54
N LEU A 169 -24.50 1.34 -10.49
CA LEU A 169 -24.78 -0.10 -10.47
C LEU A 169 -26.22 -0.37 -10.01
N LYS A 170 -26.65 0.40 -9.02
CA LYS A 170 -28.01 0.37 -8.47
C LYS A 170 -28.36 1.75 -7.95
N SER A 171 -29.58 2.23 -8.23
CA SER A 171 -30.11 3.49 -7.72
C SER A 171 -31.31 3.22 -6.80
N GLY A 172 -31.38 3.92 -5.64
CA GLY A 172 -32.45 3.78 -4.66
C GLY A 172 -32.17 4.55 -3.38
N GLU A 173 -32.85 4.23 -2.28
CA GLU A 173 -32.56 4.83 -0.97
C GLU A 173 -31.14 4.54 -0.49
N GLU A 174 -30.58 3.40 -0.85
CA GLU A 174 -29.17 3.08 -0.83
C GLU A 174 -28.75 2.74 -2.27
N SER A 175 -27.89 3.58 -2.85
CA SER A 175 -27.33 3.38 -4.18
C SER A 175 -26.00 2.67 -4.11
N GLU A 176 -25.69 1.89 -5.15
CA GLU A 176 -24.40 1.25 -5.35
C GLU A 176 -23.76 1.80 -6.61
N ILE A 177 -22.50 2.21 -6.52
CA ILE A 177 -21.80 2.86 -7.63
C ILE A 177 -20.37 2.33 -7.79
N GLU A 178 -19.85 2.53 -8.97
CA GLU A 178 -18.42 2.45 -9.26
C GLU A 178 -17.93 3.82 -9.71
N LEU A 179 -16.84 4.30 -9.13
CA LEU A 179 -16.28 5.61 -9.41
C LEU A 179 -14.79 5.49 -9.77
N THR A 180 -14.43 5.99 -10.95
CA THR A 180 -13.03 6.08 -11.39
C THR A 180 -12.54 7.52 -11.23
N ILE A 181 -11.45 7.69 -10.47
CA ILE A 181 -10.75 8.96 -10.30
C ILE A 181 -9.27 8.82 -10.64
N THR A 182 -8.65 9.90 -11.13
CA THR A 182 -7.23 9.96 -11.52
C THR A 182 -6.33 10.67 -10.51
N GLU A 183 -6.90 11.18 -9.43
CA GLU A 183 -6.21 11.86 -8.33
C GLU A 183 -6.56 11.22 -6.99
N GLY A 184 -6.11 11.77 -5.87
CA GLY A 184 -6.41 11.24 -4.53
C GLY A 184 -6.18 12.29 -3.48
N ARG A 185 -7.18 13.18 -3.28
CA ARG A 185 -7.18 14.20 -2.22
C ARG A 185 -7.73 13.60 -0.93
N PHE A 186 -7.56 14.35 0.15
CA PHE A 186 -8.08 13.93 1.46
C PHE A 186 -9.59 13.70 1.42
N HIS A 187 -10.03 12.49 1.76
CA HIS A 187 -11.42 12.04 1.76
C HIS A 187 -12.20 12.36 0.46
N GLN A 188 -11.52 12.37 -0.69
CA GLN A 188 -12.05 12.93 -1.93
C GLN A 188 -13.41 12.36 -2.32
N VAL A 189 -13.53 11.04 -2.42
CA VAL A 189 -14.79 10.39 -2.84
C VAL A 189 -15.94 10.74 -1.88
N LYS A 190 -15.69 10.72 -0.58
CA LYS A 190 -16.71 11.07 0.43
C LYS A 190 -17.15 12.53 0.31
N ARG A 191 -16.20 13.44 0.09
CA ARG A 191 -16.48 14.89 -0.09
C ARG A 191 -17.24 15.14 -1.38
N MET A 192 -16.91 14.45 -2.48
CA MET A 192 -17.62 14.60 -3.76
C MET A 192 -19.10 14.26 -3.60
N PHE A 193 -19.44 13.13 -2.95
CA PHE A 193 -20.82 12.78 -2.68
C PHE A 193 -21.49 13.70 -1.65
N ALA A 194 -20.78 14.17 -0.63
CA ALA A 194 -21.32 15.06 0.39
C ALA A 194 -21.79 16.42 -0.22
N VAL A 195 -21.07 16.95 -1.20
CA VAL A 195 -21.47 18.18 -1.93
C VAL A 195 -22.80 17.97 -2.69
N LEU A 196 -23.07 16.75 -3.18
CA LEU A 196 -24.34 16.41 -3.84
C LEU A 196 -25.44 15.99 -2.84
N GLY A 197 -25.20 16.17 -1.54
CA GLY A 197 -26.16 15.86 -0.49
C GLY A 197 -26.27 14.36 -0.15
N ALA A 198 -25.36 13.54 -0.63
CA ALA A 198 -25.34 12.11 -0.42
C ALA A 198 -24.22 11.69 0.55
N LYS A 199 -24.40 10.59 1.27
CA LYS A 199 -23.44 10.08 2.25
C LYS A 199 -22.90 8.72 1.82
N VAL A 200 -21.59 8.61 1.67
CA VAL A 200 -20.90 7.33 1.46
C VAL A 200 -20.93 6.53 2.77
N THR A 201 -21.55 5.35 2.74
CA THR A 201 -21.68 4.43 3.88
C THR A 201 -20.67 3.28 3.82
N LYS A 202 -20.25 2.89 2.61
CA LYS A 202 -19.16 1.94 2.38
C LYS A 202 -18.31 2.42 1.21
N LEU A 203 -16.99 2.28 1.34
CA LEU A 203 -16.03 2.62 0.29
C LEU A 203 -14.94 1.57 0.21
N ALA A 204 -14.74 1.02 -0.97
CA ALA A 204 -13.68 0.04 -1.21
C ALA A 204 -12.99 0.32 -2.55
N ARG A 205 -11.66 0.41 -2.56
CA ARG A 205 -10.91 0.49 -3.82
C ARG A 205 -10.81 -0.89 -4.45
N VAL A 206 -11.39 -1.07 -5.61
CA VAL A 206 -11.45 -2.36 -6.33
C VAL A 206 -10.39 -2.49 -7.40
N SER A 207 -9.86 -1.34 -7.91
CA SER A 207 -8.75 -1.35 -8.87
C SER A 207 -7.82 -0.16 -8.64
N PHE A 208 -6.54 -0.36 -8.94
CA PHE A 208 -5.51 0.67 -8.90
C PHE A 208 -4.46 0.41 -9.99
N ALA A 209 -4.23 1.39 -10.85
CA ALA A 209 -3.24 1.29 -11.94
C ALA A 209 -3.49 0.08 -12.88
N GLY A 210 -4.74 -0.24 -13.17
CA GLY A 210 -5.12 -1.40 -13.97
C GLY A 210 -4.99 -2.76 -13.28
N ILE A 211 -4.56 -2.78 -12.00
CA ILE A 211 -4.51 -3.99 -11.18
C ILE A 211 -5.82 -4.10 -10.41
N ASN A 212 -6.57 -5.16 -10.61
CA ASN A 212 -7.80 -5.43 -9.88
C ASN A 212 -7.51 -6.15 -8.56
N LEU A 213 -8.32 -5.86 -7.54
CA LEU A 213 -8.31 -6.63 -6.29
C LEU A 213 -8.66 -8.08 -6.60
N ASP A 214 -7.87 -8.99 -6.09
CA ASP A 214 -8.13 -10.42 -6.23
C ASP A 214 -9.41 -10.78 -5.45
N PRO A 215 -10.46 -11.28 -6.13
CA PRO A 215 -11.73 -11.58 -5.48
C PRO A 215 -11.65 -12.71 -4.45
N ALA A 216 -10.58 -13.50 -4.48
CA ALA A 216 -10.35 -14.55 -3.48
C ALA A 216 -9.85 -14.00 -2.14
N LEU A 217 -9.31 -12.77 -2.11
CA LEU A 217 -8.81 -12.16 -0.89
C LEU A 217 -9.95 -11.57 -0.06
N LYS A 218 -10.12 -12.04 1.16
CA LYS A 218 -11.02 -11.42 2.15
C LYS A 218 -10.35 -10.18 2.77
N PRO A 219 -11.13 -9.25 3.36
CA PRO A 219 -10.58 -8.12 4.11
C PRO A 219 -9.56 -8.59 5.17
N GLY A 220 -8.36 -8.01 5.14
CA GLY A 220 -7.22 -8.39 5.99
C GLY A 220 -6.28 -9.42 5.36
N GLU A 221 -6.67 -10.09 4.30
CA GLU A 221 -5.82 -11.05 3.59
C GLU A 221 -4.96 -10.36 2.52
N TYR A 222 -3.83 -10.95 2.22
CA TYR A 222 -2.89 -10.46 1.22
C TYR A 222 -2.29 -11.61 0.42
N ARG A 223 -1.75 -11.29 -0.73
CA ARG A 223 -0.89 -12.20 -1.49
C ARG A 223 0.33 -11.48 -2.04
N LYS A 224 1.39 -12.23 -2.23
CA LYS A 224 2.59 -11.74 -2.90
C LYS A 224 2.32 -11.61 -4.40
N LEU A 225 2.82 -10.53 -4.99
CA LEU A 225 2.84 -10.33 -6.43
C LEU A 225 4.21 -10.76 -6.96
N THR A 226 4.22 -11.48 -8.06
CA THR A 226 5.43 -11.96 -8.77
C THR A 226 5.81 -11.02 -9.89
#